data_e8d03272710255127cc3e3e9ba7e1335
#
_entry.id   e8d03272710255127cc3e3e9ba7e1335
#
_cell.length_a   1.000
_cell.length_b   1.000
_cell.length_c   1.000
_cell.angle_alpha   90.00
_cell.angle_beta   90.00
_cell.angle_gamma   90.00
#
_symmetry.space_group_name_H-M   'P 1'
#
loop_
_entity.id
_entity.type
_entity.pdbx_description
1 polymer ?
#
loop_
_entity_poly.entity_id
_entity_poly.type
_entity_poly.pdbx_seq_one_letter_code
_entity_poly.pdbx_strand_id
1 'polypeptide(L)'
;MSHYTNDIDTLRQMISQSLPNLLMTIIVICTVFFIMLYYSVWMCLVIIAGVTFMTFMTKLLGSNSARFFIAQQTELGVVEGHIEEVMNGQKVVKAFCHESAAEADFDERNEKLFEVSQKANMYANILMPILMNLGNLLYVLVALAGGIFLALGVPNLSISGTALSIAVVVPFLNMTKQFCGQIGQISMQINAVVMGLAGADRIFELIDEQPEEDEGYVTLVNAERNRATGQLVETDKHTGLWAWKHPHHD
;
A
#
# COMPACT_ATOMS: atom_id res chain seq x y z
N MET A 1 12.73 -10.57 -12.08
CA MET A 1 12.55 -9.27 -12.73
C MET A 1 11.74 -8.28 -11.87
N SER A 2 10.59 -8.67 -11.30
CA SER A 2 9.78 -7.77 -10.45
C SER A 2 10.55 -7.22 -9.23
N HIS A 3 11.40 -8.01 -8.58
CA HIS A 3 12.22 -7.58 -7.44
C HIS A 3 13.21 -6.47 -7.80
N TYR A 4 13.78 -6.49 -9.01
CA TYR A 4 14.76 -5.48 -9.47
C TYR A 4 14.15 -4.16 -9.91
N THR A 5 12.84 -4.12 -10.15
CA THR A 5 12.16 -2.90 -10.62
C THR A 5 11.19 -2.39 -9.56
N ASN A 6 10.17 -3.18 -9.24
CA ASN A 6 9.06 -2.74 -8.42
C ASN A 6 9.42 -2.63 -6.93
N ASP A 7 10.14 -3.64 -6.39
CA ASP A 7 10.51 -3.65 -4.97
C ASP A 7 11.58 -2.59 -4.66
N ILE A 8 12.54 -2.38 -5.58
CA ILE A 8 13.54 -1.30 -5.45
C ILE A 8 12.88 0.08 -5.53
N ASP A 9 11.92 0.28 -6.43
CA ASP A 9 11.20 1.56 -6.51
C ASP A 9 10.36 1.84 -5.27
N THR A 10 9.67 0.83 -4.71
CA THR A 10 8.93 0.99 -3.46
C THR A 10 9.83 1.28 -2.28
N LEU A 11 10.99 0.63 -2.19
CA LEU A 11 12.00 0.89 -1.16
C LEU A 11 12.58 2.31 -1.30
N ARG A 12 12.91 2.72 -2.52
CA ARG A 12 13.37 4.08 -2.82
C ARG A 12 12.33 5.13 -2.42
N GLN A 13 11.07 4.91 -2.77
CA GLN A 13 9.96 5.81 -2.41
C GLN A 13 9.76 5.87 -0.90
N MET A 14 9.87 4.74 -0.20
CA MET A 14 9.81 4.70 1.26
C MET A 14 10.89 5.58 1.88
N ILE A 15 12.16 5.39 1.50
CA ILE A 15 13.29 6.09 2.10
C ILE A 15 13.30 7.58 1.73
N SER A 16 13.06 7.93 0.45
CA SER A 16 13.23 9.29 -0.04
C SER A 16 12.01 10.18 0.16
N GLN A 17 10.82 9.62 0.32
CA GLN A 17 9.57 10.39 0.44
C GLN A 17 8.78 10.03 1.70
N SER A 18 8.48 8.74 1.92
CA SER A 18 7.53 8.35 2.95
C SER A 18 8.07 8.56 4.36
N LEU A 19 9.31 8.18 4.63
CA LEU A 19 9.94 8.38 5.94
C LEU A 19 10.15 9.87 6.28
N PRO A 20 10.70 10.72 5.40
CA PRO A 20 10.80 12.15 5.67
C PRO A 20 9.42 12.80 5.87
N ASN A 21 8.42 12.48 5.03
CA ASN A 21 7.08 13.01 5.18
C ASN A 21 6.41 12.57 6.48
N LEU A 22 6.61 11.32 6.90
CA LEU A 22 6.11 10.80 8.18
C LEU A 22 6.70 11.59 9.36
N LEU A 23 8.01 11.80 9.36
CA LEU A 23 8.69 12.58 10.40
C LEU A 23 8.18 14.03 10.43
N MET A 24 8.09 14.68 9.26
CA MET A 24 7.55 16.05 9.16
C MET A 24 6.11 16.13 9.66
N THR A 25 5.27 15.16 9.30
CA THR A 25 3.87 15.10 9.73
C THR A 25 3.75 14.95 11.25
N ILE A 26 4.57 14.08 11.86
CA ILE A 26 4.61 13.90 13.31
C ILE A 26 5.04 15.21 14.00
N ILE A 27 6.09 15.87 13.51
CA ILE A 27 6.57 17.15 14.07
C ILE A 27 5.47 18.21 13.98
N VAL A 28 4.80 18.33 12.84
CA VAL A 28 3.71 19.31 12.63
C VAL A 28 2.55 19.01 13.58
N ILE A 29 2.11 17.75 13.70
CA ILE A 29 1.03 17.36 14.61
C ILE A 29 1.38 17.69 16.05
N CYS A 30 2.57 17.31 16.52
CA CYS A 30 3.02 17.61 17.88
C CYS A 30 3.08 19.13 18.12
N THR A 31 3.67 19.87 17.18
CA THR A 31 3.80 21.32 17.32
C THR A 31 2.44 22.01 17.37
N VAL A 32 1.54 21.68 16.44
CA VAL A 32 0.19 22.26 16.40
C VAL A 32 -0.58 21.88 17.67
N PHE A 33 -0.50 20.62 18.10
CA PHE A 33 -1.17 20.16 19.32
C PHE A 33 -0.70 20.89 20.57
N PHE A 34 0.61 21.07 20.74
CA PHE A 34 1.17 21.83 21.88
C PHE A 34 0.80 23.32 21.84
N ILE A 35 0.76 23.94 20.64
CA ILE A 35 0.30 25.31 20.49
C ILE A 35 -1.19 25.42 20.87
N MET A 36 -2.01 24.48 20.42
CA MET A 36 -3.44 24.44 20.77
C MET A 36 -3.66 24.30 22.27
N LEU A 37 -2.90 23.41 22.91
CA LEU A 37 -2.96 23.20 24.37
C LEU A 37 -2.50 24.45 25.15
N TYR A 38 -1.52 25.17 24.61
CA TYR A 38 -1.02 26.42 25.19
C TYR A 38 -2.10 27.52 25.22
N TYR A 39 -2.90 27.61 24.15
CA TYR A 39 -3.93 28.64 24.03
C TYR A 39 -5.26 28.28 24.72
N SER A 40 -5.76 27.06 24.65
CA SER A 40 -7.01 26.67 25.30
C SER A 40 -7.16 25.16 25.46
N VAL A 41 -7.17 24.70 26.69
CA VAL A 41 -7.40 23.28 27.02
C VAL A 41 -8.81 22.85 26.69
N TRP A 42 -9.83 23.71 26.92
CA TRP A 42 -11.22 23.38 26.64
C TRP A 42 -11.48 23.11 25.16
N MET A 43 -10.95 23.97 24.28
CA MET A 43 -11.08 23.77 22.83
C MET A 43 -10.28 22.58 22.35
N CYS A 44 -9.14 22.30 22.98
CA CYS A 44 -8.34 21.12 22.67
C CYS A 44 -9.10 19.81 22.99
N LEU A 45 -9.86 19.75 24.09
CA LEU A 45 -10.71 18.61 24.43
C LEU A 45 -11.80 18.35 23.38
N VAL A 46 -12.41 19.42 22.85
CA VAL A 46 -13.39 19.30 21.75
C VAL A 46 -12.76 18.67 20.52
N ILE A 47 -11.53 19.08 20.19
CA ILE A 47 -10.80 18.51 19.05
C ILE A 47 -10.42 17.05 19.29
N ILE A 48 -9.92 16.70 20.48
CA ILE A 48 -9.59 15.31 20.83
C ILE A 48 -10.84 14.42 20.69
N ALA A 49 -12.00 14.86 21.19
CA ALA A 49 -13.25 14.13 21.05
C ALA A 49 -13.65 13.95 19.57
N GLY A 50 -13.53 15.01 18.77
CA GLY A 50 -13.84 14.96 17.34
C GLY A 50 -12.88 14.09 16.54
N VAL A 51 -11.60 14.15 16.83
CA VAL A 51 -10.58 13.30 16.19
C VAL A 51 -10.78 11.83 16.57
N THR A 52 -11.12 11.53 17.81
CA THR A 52 -11.44 10.17 18.26
C THR A 52 -12.66 9.63 17.49
N PHE A 53 -13.70 10.45 17.35
CA PHE A 53 -14.88 10.11 16.55
C PHE A 53 -14.53 9.89 15.07
N MET A 54 -13.71 10.77 14.49
CA MET A 54 -13.22 10.65 13.10
C MET A 54 -12.44 9.36 12.91
N THR A 55 -11.53 9.03 13.82
CA THR A 55 -10.72 7.79 13.75
C THR A 55 -11.59 6.54 13.86
N PHE A 56 -12.61 6.58 14.73
CA PHE A 56 -13.58 5.50 14.87
C PHE A 56 -14.37 5.28 13.57
N MET A 57 -14.88 6.35 12.97
CA MET A 57 -15.60 6.30 11.69
C MET A 57 -14.71 5.81 10.54
N THR A 58 -13.46 6.28 10.47
CA THR A 58 -12.47 5.82 9.47
C THR A 58 -12.24 4.33 9.60
N LYS A 59 -12.04 3.83 10.81
CA LYS A 59 -11.82 2.40 11.06
C LYS A 59 -13.02 1.56 10.67
N LEU A 60 -14.23 2.01 11.01
CA LEU A 60 -15.48 1.31 10.69
C LEU A 60 -15.70 1.20 9.17
N LEU A 61 -15.60 2.31 8.47
CA LEU A 61 -15.80 2.36 7.02
C LEU A 61 -14.67 1.69 6.24
N GLY A 62 -13.42 1.91 6.66
CA GLY A 62 -12.25 1.32 6.02
C GLY A 62 -12.21 -0.20 6.16
N SER A 63 -12.57 -0.74 7.32
CA SER A 63 -12.65 -2.19 7.54
C SER A 63 -13.70 -2.85 6.63
N ASN A 64 -14.86 -2.23 6.48
CA ASN A 64 -15.90 -2.73 5.57
C ASN A 64 -15.44 -2.64 4.10
N SER A 65 -14.81 -1.53 3.71
CA SER A 65 -14.25 -1.37 2.37
C SER A 65 -13.24 -2.47 2.06
N ALA A 66 -12.26 -2.69 2.94
CA ALA A 66 -11.25 -3.74 2.77
C ALA A 66 -11.85 -5.14 2.65
N ARG A 67 -12.84 -5.46 3.48
CA ARG A 67 -13.54 -6.75 3.42
C ARG A 67 -14.20 -7.00 2.07
N PHE A 68 -14.91 -6.01 1.53
CA PHE A 68 -15.57 -6.16 0.23
C PHE A 68 -14.60 -6.16 -0.94
N PHE A 69 -13.47 -5.44 -0.85
CA PHE A 69 -12.42 -5.54 -1.86
C PHE A 69 -11.77 -6.92 -1.91
N ILE A 70 -11.51 -7.55 -0.75
CA ILE A 70 -11.00 -8.91 -0.70
C ILE A 70 -12.01 -9.89 -1.32
N ALA A 71 -13.31 -9.76 -0.98
CA ALA A 71 -14.36 -10.58 -1.57
C ALA A 71 -14.44 -10.38 -3.09
N GLN A 72 -14.34 -9.14 -3.58
CA GLN A 72 -14.32 -8.84 -5.02
C GLN A 72 -13.13 -9.52 -5.72
N GLN A 73 -11.93 -9.47 -5.16
CA GLN A 73 -10.76 -10.12 -5.75
C GLN A 73 -10.91 -11.65 -5.78
N THR A 74 -11.54 -12.22 -4.76
CA THR A 74 -11.82 -13.66 -4.72
C THR A 74 -12.81 -14.07 -5.81
N GLU A 75 -13.93 -13.36 -5.94
CA GLU A 75 -14.93 -13.67 -6.98
C GLU A 75 -14.42 -13.37 -8.39
N LEU A 76 -13.56 -12.35 -8.54
CA LEU A 76 -12.89 -12.06 -9.81
C LEU A 76 -12.02 -13.25 -10.24
N GLY A 77 -11.21 -13.81 -9.33
CA GLY A 77 -10.41 -14.99 -9.61
C GLY A 77 -11.26 -16.24 -9.99
N VAL A 78 -12.45 -16.39 -9.37
CA VAL A 78 -13.39 -17.46 -9.73
C VAL A 78 -13.92 -17.29 -11.18
N VAL A 79 -14.28 -16.05 -11.55
CA VAL A 79 -14.77 -15.76 -12.92
C VAL A 79 -13.65 -15.93 -13.95
N GLU A 80 -12.43 -15.42 -13.65
CA GLU A 80 -11.28 -15.55 -14.55
C GLU A 80 -10.89 -17.02 -14.75
N GLY A 81 -10.86 -17.83 -13.67
CA GLY A 81 -10.59 -19.27 -13.77
C GLY A 81 -11.64 -20.01 -14.58
N HIS A 82 -12.92 -19.66 -14.42
CA HIS A 82 -14.01 -20.23 -15.25
C HIS A 82 -13.88 -19.86 -16.73
N ILE A 83 -13.53 -18.59 -17.02
CA ILE A 83 -13.29 -18.16 -18.41
C ILE A 83 -12.14 -18.96 -19.02
N GLU A 84 -11.03 -19.14 -18.30
CA GLU A 84 -9.90 -19.93 -18.77
C GLU A 84 -10.29 -21.40 -19.02
N GLU A 85 -11.05 -22.01 -18.12
CA GLU A 85 -11.56 -23.38 -18.28
C GLU A 85 -12.43 -23.53 -19.52
N VAL A 86 -13.42 -22.66 -19.69
CA VAL A 86 -14.34 -22.69 -20.84
C VAL A 86 -13.61 -22.42 -22.16
N MET A 87 -12.67 -21.46 -22.17
CA MET A 87 -11.86 -21.15 -23.35
C MET A 87 -10.97 -22.33 -23.75
N ASN A 88 -10.31 -22.99 -22.80
CA ASN A 88 -9.50 -24.17 -23.06
C ASN A 88 -10.37 -25.37 -23.48
N GLY A 89 -11.57 -25.51 -22.90
CA GLY A 89 -12.55 -26.55 -23.19
C GLY A 89 -13.48 -26.24 -24.35
N GLN A 90 -13.34 -25.14 -25.08
CA GLN A 90 -14.29 -24.66 -26.07
C GLN A 90 -14.69 -25.70 -27.14
N LYS A 91 -13.76 -26.55 -27.59
CA LYS A 91 -14.03 -27.62 -28.54
C LYS A 91 -15.00 -28.65 -27.97
N VAL A 92 -14.91 -28.95 -26.68
CA VAL A 92 -15.78 -29.89 -26.00
C VAL A 92 -17.16 -29.29 -25.82
N VAL A 93 -17.24 -28.04 -25.34
CA VAL A 93 -18.52 -27.29 -25.22
C VAL A 93 -19.28 -27.28 -26.54
N LYS A 94 -18.59 -27.02 -27.66
CA LYS A 94 -19.15 -27.03 -29.00
C LYS A 94 -19.59 -28.42 -29.48
N ALA A 95 -18.77 -29.46 -29.20
CA ALA A 95 -19.07 -30.82 -29.63
C ALA A 95 -20.33 -31.40 -28.95
N PHE A 96 -20.59 -30.97 -27.71
CA PHE A 96 -21.76 -31.39 -26.94
C PHE A 96 -22.92 -30.40 -26.95
N CYS A 97 -22.86 -29.33 -27.75
CA CYS A 97 -23.88 -28.25 -27.83
C CYS A 97 -24.24 -27.66 -26.43
N HIS A 98 -23.23 -27.48 -25.58
CA HIS A 98 -23.40 -27.07 -24.17
C HIS A 98 -23.22 -25.57 -23.94
N GLU A 99 -23.29 -24.73 -25.01
CA GLU A 99 -23.06 -23.29 -24.96
C GLU A 99 -24.00 -22.58 -23.98
N SER A 100 -25.30 -22.90 -24.05
CA SER A 100 -26.30 -22.26 -23.18
C SER A 100 -26.13 -22.61 -21.71
N ALA A 101 -25.61 -23.79 -21.39
CA ALA A 101 -25.29 -24.17 -20.01
C ALA A 101 -24.02 -23.46 -19.51
N ALA A 102 -23.01 -23.32 -20.37
CA ALA A 102 -21.79 -22.58 -20.03
C ALA A 102 -22.08 -21.08 -19.84
N GLU A 103 -22.96 -20.50 -20.64
CA GLU A 103 -23.42 -19.11 -20.50
C GLU A 103 -24.18 -18.91 -19.18
N ALA A 104 -25.08 -19.82 -18.83
CA ALA A 104 -25.82 -19.74 -17.56
C ALA A 104 -24.91 -19.85 -16.31
N ASP A 105 -23.89 -20.72 -16.35
CA ASP A 105 -22.89 -20.83 -15.27
C ASP A 105 -22.02 -19.58 -15.17
N PHE A 106 -21.63 -19.00 -16.31
CA PHE A 106 -20.93 -17.72 -16.35
C PHE A 106 -21.78 -16.59 -15.75
N ASP A 107 -23.04 -16.49 -16.14
CA ASP A 107 -23.95 -15.45 -15.62
C ASP A 107 -24.14 -15.55 -14.11
N GLU A 108 -24.26 -16.76 -13.57
CA GLU A 108 -24.36 -16.95 -12.11
C GLU A 108 -23.10 -16.45 -11.37
N ARG A 109 -21.91 -16.78 -11.88
CA ARG A 109 -20.63 -16.33 -11.30
C ARG A 109 -20.44 -14.83 -11.45
N ASN A 110 -20.78 -14.28 -12.60
CA ASN A 110 -20.70 -12.85 -12.89
C ASN A 110 -21.65 -12.03 -12.01
N GLU A 111 -22.85 -12.54 -11.72
CA GLU A 111 -23.79 -11.87 -10.80
C GLU A 111 -23.24 -11.82 -9.38
N LYS A 112 -22.59 -12.88 -8.88
CA LYS A 112 -21.89 -12.86 -7.57
C LYS A 112 -20.76 -11.83 -7.56
N LEU A 113 -19.95 -11.77 -8.61
CA LEU A 113 -18.90 -10.76 -8.75
C LEU A 113 -19.50 -9.35 -8.80
N PHE A 114 -20.60 -9.14 -9.50
CA PHE A 114 -21.30 -7.86 -9.56
C PHE A 114 -21.76 -7.39 -8.19
N GLU A 115 -22.41 -8.24 -7.39
CA GLU A 115 -22.89 -7.91 -6.05
C GLU A 115 -21.76 -7.46 -5.10
N VAL A 116 -20.63 -8.19 -5.08
CA VAL A 116 -19.52 -7.84 -4.20
C VAL A 116 -18.77 -6.61 -4.72
N SER A 117 -18.63 -6.45 -6.04
CA SER A 117 -18.01 -5.30 -6.69
C SER A 117 -18.80 -4.03 -6.45
N GLN A 118 -20.12 -4.10 -6.52
CA GLN A 118 -20.99 -2.96 -6.21
C GLN A 118 -20.78 -2.48 -4.77
N LYS A 119 -20.75 -3.41 -3.79
CA LYS A 119 -20.53 -3.09 -2.39
C LYS A 119 -19.11 -2.53 -2.16
N ALA A 120 -18.08 -3.15 -2.74
CA ALA A 120 -16.71 -2.69 -2.65
C ALA A 120 -16.55 -1.24 -3.15
N ASN A 121 -17.06 -0.96 -4.36
CA ASN A 121 -17.02 0.37 -4.95
C ASN A 121 -17.87 1.39 -4.19
N MET A 122 -19.03 0.99 -3.66
CA MET A 122 -19.85 1.86 -2.83
C MET A 122 -19.08 2.33 -1.59
N TYR A 123 -18.48 1.42 -0.83
CA TYR A 123 -17.72 1.78 0.38
C TYR A 123 -16.46 2.61 0.04
N ALA A 124 -15.74 2.27 -1.03
CA ALA A 124 -14.56 3.01 -1.46
C ALA A 124 -14.90 4.46 -1.85
N ASN A 125 -15.95 4.63 -2.66
CA ASN A 125 -16.32 5.95 -3.18
C ASN A 125 -16.96 6.86 -2.12
N ILE A 126 -17.55 6.29 -1.05
CA ILE A 126 -18.13 7.05 0.06
C ILE A 126 -17.06 7.43 1.10
N LEU A 127 -16.01 6.65 1.25
CA LEU A 127 -15.00 6.82 2.30
C LEU A 127 -14.34 8.21 2.25
N MET A 128 -13.81 8.61 1.09
CA MET A 128 -13.11 9.91 0.95
C MET A 128 -14.02 11.12 1.19
N PRO A 129 -15.22 11.23 0.58
CA PRO A 129 -16.14 12.33 0.88
C PRO A 129 -16.56 12.41 2.36
N ILE A 130 -16.77 11.26 3.03
CA ILE A 130 -17.09 11.26 4.45
C ILE A 130 -15.91 11.80 5.27
N LEU A 131 -14.69 11.34 5.02
CA LEU A 131 -13.51 11.81 5.76
C LEU A 131 -13.30 13.33 5.60
N MET A 132 -13.44 13.85 4.37
CA MET A 132 -13.33 15.29 4.12
C MET A 132 -14.42 16.09 4.84
N ASN A 133 -15.68 15.59 4.85
CA ASN A 133 -16.78 16.26 5.51
C ASN A 133 -16.71 16.14 7.04
N LEU A 134 -16.16 15.06 7.59
CA LEU A 134 -15.92 14.95 9.03
C LEU A 134 -14.93 16.02 9.52
N GLY A 135 -13.87 16.32 8.75
CA GLY A 135 -12.96 17.41 9.06
C GLY A 135 -13.65 18.78 9.04
N ASN A 136 -14.54 19.03 8.08
CA ASN A 136 -15.34 20.25 8.01
C ASN A 136 -16.36 20.33 9.14
N LEU A 137 -17.00 19.20 9.48
CA LEU A 137 -17.94 19.12 10.62
C LEU A 137 -17.22 19.45 11.94
N LEU A 138 -16.03 18.90 12.15
CA LEU A 138 -15.23 19.20 13.34
C LEU A 138 -14.86 20.70 13.40
N TYR A 139 -14.51 21.30 12.28
CA TYR A 139 -14.28 22.74 12.21
C TYR A 139 -15.50 23.55 12.69
N VAL A 140 -16.71 23.18 12.22
CA VAL A 140 -17.96 23.83 12.64
C VAL A 140 -18.24 23.60 14.14
N LEU A 141 -18.02 22.38 14.64
CA LEU A 141 -18.20 22.06 16.07
C LEU A 141 -17.25 22.88 16.95
N VAL A 142 -15.99 23.02 16.54
CA VAL A 142 -15.00 23.85 17.27
C VAL A 142 -15.39 25.32 17.22
N ALA A 143 -15.90 25.83 16.07
CA ALA A 143 -16.39 27.20 15.95
C ALA A 143 -17.59 27.45 16.87
N LEU A 144 -18.56 26.53 16.91
CA LEU A 144 -19.73 26.61 17.80
C LEU A 144 -19.31 26.55 19.27
N ALA A 145 -18.43 25.61 19.64
CA ALA A 145 -17.93 25.51 21.01
C ALA A 145 -17.19 26.79 21.45
N GLY A 146 -16.30 27.33 20.60
CA GLY A 146 -15.59 28.58 20.85
C GLY A 146 -16.55 29.77 21.00
N GLY A 147 -17.57 29.86 20.13
CA GLY A 147 -18.63 30.87 20.24
C GLY A 147 -19.47 30.77 21.52
N ILE A 148 -19.87 29.56 21.89
CA ILE A 148 -20.62 29.30 23.13
C ILE A 148 -19.76 29.65 24.36
N PHE A 149 -18.51 29.22 24.41
CA PHE A 149 -17.61 29.55 25.53
C PHE A 149 -17.40 31.05 25.68
N LEU A 150 -17.27 31.76 24.54
CA LEU A 150 -17.19 33.23 24.52
C LEU A 150 -18.48 33.88 25.04
N ALA A 151 -19.67 33.43 24.58
CA ALA A 151 -20.96 33.98 24.96
C ALA A 151 -21.29 33.76 26.44
N LEU A 152 -20.92 32.60 26.99
CA LEU A 152 -21.11 32.24 28.38
C LEU A 152 -20.06 32.83 29.34
N GLY A 153 -19.03 33.49 28.80
CA GLY A 153 -17.91 34.01 29.60
C GLY A 153 -17.12 32.94 30.36
N VAL A 154 -17.02 31.71 29.79
CA VAL A 154 -16.32 30.61 30.43
C VAL A 154 -14.86 30.99 30.62
N PRO A 155 -14.30 30.88 31.85
CA PRO A 155 -12.89 31.17 32.06
C PRO A 155 -12.02 30.21 31.22
N ASN A 156 -11.09 30.79 30.44
CA ASN A 156 -10.22 29.99 29.60
C ASN A 156 -9.20 29.25 30.48
N LEU A 157 -9.19 27.94 30.41
CA LEU A 157 -8.13 27.14 30.97
C LEU A 157 -6.99 27.09 29.94
N SER A 158 -5.98 27.95 30.11
CA SER A 158 -4.84 28.05 29.19
C SER A 158 -3.52 28.13 29.96
N ILE A 159 -2.47 27.57 29.39
CA ILE A 159 -1.12 27.71 29.92
C ILE A 159 -0.60 29.13 29.70
N SER A 160 -1.07 29.80 28.64
CA SER A 160 -0.72 31.18 28.31
C SER A 160 -1.32 32.24 29.25
N GLY A 161 -2.28 31.88 30.10
CA GLY A 161 -3.03 32.84 30.94
C GLY A 161 -3.91 33.82 30.15
N THR A 162 -4.05 33.65 28.83
CA THR A 162 -4.85 34.53 27.97
C THR A 162 -6.33 34.21 28.09
N ALA A 163 -7.18 35.25 28.20
CA ALA A 163 -8.61 35.07 28.15
C ALA A 163 -9.06 34.57 26.77
N LEU A 164 -10.12 33.76 26.73
CA LEU A 164 -10.71 33.32 25.47
C LEU A 164 -11.27 34.55 24.74
N SER A 165 -10.86 34.73 23.50
CA SER A 165 -11.26 35.84 22.65
C SER A 165 -11.37 35.38 21.18
N ILE A 166 -11.98 36.17 20.34
CA ILE A 166 -12.04 35.89 18.90
C ILE A 166 -10.63 35.77 18.31
N ALA A 167 -9.65 36.53 18.83
CA ALA A 167 -8.25 36.44 18.42
C ALA A 167 -7.60 35.08 18.74
N VAL A 168 -8.12 34.30 19.68
CA VAL A 168 -7.71 32.93 19.99
C VAL A 168 -8.51 31.92 19.17
N VAL A 169 -9.82 32.10 19.04
CA VAL A 169 -10.72 31.15 18.36
C VAL A 169 -10.40 31.04 16.86
N VAL A 170 -10.17 32.15 16.16
CA VAL A 170 -9.93 32.12 14.70
C VAL A 170 -8.64 31.37 14.31
N PRO A 171 -7.47 31.63 14.90
CA PRO A 171 -6.29 30.80 14.67
C PRO A 171 -6.51 29.34 15.05
N PHE A 172 -7.26 29.07 16.14
CA PHE A 172 -7.57 27.73 16.58
C PHE A 172 -8.35 26.93 15.53
N LEU A 173 -9.30 27.56 14.84
CA LEU A 173 -10.04 26.94 13.73
C LEU A 173 -9.13 26.54 12.58
N ASN A 174 -8.17 27.39 12.22
CA ASN A 174 -7.18 27.06 11.18
C ASN A 174 -6.28 25.90 11.61
N MET A 175 -5.83 25.89 12.85
CA MET A 175 -5.04 24.79 13.43
C MET A 175 -5.84 23.49 13.45
N THR A 176 -7.15 23.52 13.75
CA THR A 176 -8.04 22.36 13.69
C THR A 176 -8.05 21.75 12.29
N LYS A 177 -8.21 22.58 11.27
CA LYS A 177 -8.24 22.12 9.88
C LYS A 177 -6.91 21.51 9.45
N GLN A 178 -5.79 22.14 9.83
CA GLN A 178 -4.45 21.62 9.58
C GLN A 178 -4.22 20.29 10.30
N PHE A 179 -4.59 20.19 11.56
CA PHE A 179 -4.45 18.98 12.39
C PHE A 179 -5.22 17.79 11.78
N CYS A 180 -6.49 17.98 11.40
CA CYS A 180 -7.30 16.95 10.75
C CYS A 180 -6.70 16.49 9.41
N GLY A 181 -6.16 17.43 8.60
CA GLY A 181 -5.48 17.10 7.36
C GLY A 181 -4.25 16.21 7.56
N GLN A 182 -3.47 16.49 8.60
CA GLN A 182 -2.26 15.71 8.90
C GLN A 182 -2.57 14.27 9.37
N ILE A 183 -3.69 14.05 10.07
CA ILE A 183 -4.10 12.70 10.49
C ILE A 183 -4.36 11.79 9.29
N GLY A 184 -5.00 12.31 8.24
CA GLY A 184 -5.18 11.58 6.98
C GLY A 184 -3.86 11.22 6.31
N GLN A 185 -2.88 12.13 6.33
CA GLN A 185 -1.55 11.91 5.77
C GLN A 185 -0.77 10.79 6.48
N ILE A 186 -0.84 10.70 7.80
CA ILE A 186 -0.16 9.62 8.56
C ILE A 186 -0.56 8.24 8.05
N SER A 187 -1.85 7.99 7.85
CA SER A 187 -2.34 6.68 7.41
C SER A 187 -1.76 6.29 6.04
N MET A 188 -1.66 7.24 5.11
CA MET A 188 -1.04 6.99 3.80
C MET A 188 0.45 6.72 3.92
N GLN A 189 1.17 7.47 4.76
CA GLN A 189 2.61 7.27 4.96
C GLN A 189 2.94 5.94 5.64
N ILE A 190 2.13 5.51 6.62
CA ILE A 190 2.29 4.19 7.26
C ILE A 190 2.15 3.08 6.24
N ASN A 191 1.14 3.12 5.36
CA ASN A 191 0.97 2.12 4.32
C ASN A 191 2.17 2.08 3.36
N ALA A 192 2.68 3.24 2.94
CA ALA A 192 3.86 3.32 2.08
C ALA A 192 5.12 2.75 2.76
N VAL A 193 5.30 2.98 4.08
CA VAL A 193 6.39 2.40 4.86
C VAL A 193 6.25 0.87 4.95
N VAL A 194 5.05 0.36 5.24
CA VAL A 194 4.80 -1.09 5.31
C VAL A 194 5.09 -1.77 3.96
N MET A 195 4.64 -1.16 2.85
CA MET A 195 4.93 -1.68 1.51
C MET A 195 6.43 -1.64 1.18
N GLY A 196 7.11 -0.57 1.56
CA GLY A 196 8.56 -0.45 1.38
C GLY A 196 9.36 -1.46 2.21
N LEU A 197 8.94 -1.73 3.45
CA LEU A 197 9.55 -2.76 4.30
C LEU A 197 9.34 -4.17 3.73
N ALA A 198 8.14 -4.48 3.23
CA ALA A 198 7.87 -5.75 2.58
C ALA A 198 8.70 -5.93 1.28
N GLY A 199 8.93 -4.83 0.53
CA GLY A 199 9.84 -4.83 -0.61
C GLY A 199 11.30 -5.05 -0.20
N ALA A 200 11.73 -4.41 0.88
CA ALA A 200 13.07 -4.57 1.44
C ALA A 200 13.35 -6.02 1.88
N ASP A 201 12.39 -6.64 2.57
CA ASP A 201 12.48 -8.02 3.04
C ASP A 201 12.77 -8.98 1.87
N ARG A 202 12.00 -8.87 0.78
CA ARG A 202 12.23 -9.68 -0.44
C ARG A 202 13.56 -9.39 -1.14
N ILE A 203 14.04 -8.13 -1.10
CA ILE A 203 15.33 -7.77 -1.68
C ILE A 203 16.47 -8.38 -0.86
N PHE A 204 16.39 -8.31 0.47
CA PHE A 204 17.42 -8.90 1.35
C PHE A 204 17.41 -10.43 1.27
N GLU A 205 16.24 -11.08 1.20
CA GLU A 205 16.13 -12.52 0.96
C GLU A 205 16.88 -12.93 -0.32
N LEU A 206 16.72 -12.15 -1.41
CA LEU A 206 17.45 -12.42 -2.66
C LEU A 206 18.96 -12.17 -2.55
N ILE A 207 19.38 -11.18 -1.75
CA ILE A 207 20.82 -10.88 -1.54
C ILE A 207 21.49 -11.96 -0.69
N ASP A 208 20.75 -12.52 0.27
CA ASP A 208 21.24 -13.55 1.20
C ASP A 208 21.16 -14.97 0.59
N GLU A 209 20.59 -15.10 -0.64
CA GLU A 209 20.55 -16.38 -1.36
C GLU A 209 21.97 -16.90 -1.60
N GLN A 210 22.17 -18.17 -1.31
CA GLN A 210 23.47 -18.79 -1.51
C GLN A 210 23.80 -18.86 -3.02
N PRO A 211 25.02 -18.52 -3.42
CA PRO A 211 25.43 -18.67 -4.82
C PRO A 211 25.37 -20.15 -5.23
N GLU A 212 25.01 -20.37 -6.49
CA GLU A 212 25.08 -21.71 -7.06
C GLU A 212 26.49 -22.30 -6.89
N GLU A 213 26.57 -23.48 -6.29
CA GLU A 213 27.81 -24.25 -6.26
C GLU A 213 27.88 -25.09 -7.54
N ASP A 214 28.94 -24.88 -8.32
CA ASP A 214 29.20 -25.70 -9.51
C ASP A 214 29.86 -27.01 -9.08
N GLU A 215 29.07 -28.02 -8.81
CA GLU A 215 29.52 -29.41 -8.58
C GLU A 215 29.67 -30.19 -9.88
N GLY A 216 29.63 -29.54 -11.02
CA GLY A 216 29.78 -30.15 -12.35
C GLY A 216 31.17 -30.70 -12.57
N TYR A 217 31.27 -31.94 -13.00
CA TYR A 217 32.54 -32.59 -13.38
C TYR A 217 32.95 -32.28 -14.82
N VAL A 218 32.13 -31.58 -15.60
CA VAL A 218 32.38 -31.20 -16.96
C VAL A 218 32.79 -29.73 -17.01
N THR A 219 33.97 -29.43 -17.46
CA THR A 219 34.50 -28.06 -17.52
C THR A 219 34.69 -27.58 -18.95
N LEU A 220 34.43 -26.29 -19.21
CA LEU A 220 34.71 -25.66 -20.50
C LEU A 220 36.17 -25.19 -20.52
N VAL A 221 36.97 -25.71 -21.46
CA VAL A 221 38.37 -25.38 -21.57
C VAL A 221 38.71 -24.78 -22.94
N ASN A 222 39.78 -23.96 -23.00
CA ASN A 222 40.32 -23.55 -24.28
C ASN A 222 40.97 -24.74 -24.99
N ALA A 223 40.69 -24.89 -26.26
CA ALA A 223 41.24 -26.01 -27.07
C ALA A 223 42.01 -25.53 -28.28
N GLU A 224 43.03 -26.29 -28.66
CA GLU A 224 43.76 -26.12 -29.90
C GLU A 224 43.67 -27.41 -30.71
N ARG A 225 43.53 -27.30 -32.02
CA ARG A 225 43.50 -28.46 -32.91
C ARG A 225 44.93 -28.89 -33.23
N ASN A 226 45.30 -30.08 -32.78
CA ASN A 226 46.60 -30.69 -33.13
C ASN A 226 46.67 -30.92 -34.66
N ARG A 227 47.66 -30.32 -35.31
CA ARG A 227 47.81 -30.35 -36.77
C ARG A 227 48.17 -31.77 -37.33
N ALA A 228 48.72 -32.63 -36.49
CA ALA A 228 49.11 -33.98 -36.90
C ALA A 228 47.98 -35.01 -36.73
N THR A 229 47.21 -34.92 -35.71
CA THR A 229 46.14 -35.88 -35.35
C THR A 229 44.71 -35.39 -35.61
N GLY A 230 44.53 -34.06 -35.80
CA GLY A 230 43.22 -33.43 -35.96
C GLY A 230 42.39 -33.37 -34.68
N GLN A 231 42.86 -33.88 -33.56
CA GLN A 231 42.19 -33.91 -32.27
C GLN A 231 42.27 -32.57 -31.55
N LEU A 232 41.26 -32.27 -30.74
CA LEU A 232 41.25 -31.11 -29.84
C LEU A 232 42.08 -31.43 -28.59
N VAL A 233 43.05 -30.57 -28.29
CA VAL A 233 43.89 -30.68 -27.09
C VAL A 233 43.67 -29.41 -26.26
N GLU A 234 43.56 -29.58 -24.94
CA GLU A 234 43.45 -28.48 -23.97
C GLU A 234 44.69 -27.58 -24.05
N THR A 235 44.49 -26.27 -23.97
CA THR A 235 45.56 -25.29 -23.98
C THR A 235 45.24 -24.11 -23.07
N ASP A 236 46.27 -23.55 -22.45
CA ASP A 236 46.15 -22.33 -21.63
C ASP A 236 46.04 -21.05 -22.47
N LYS A 237 46.26 -21.18 -23.82
CA LYS A 237 46.18 -20.03 -24.72
C LYS A 237 44.73 -19.75 -25.15
N HIS A 238 44.36 -18.49 -25.21
CA HIS A 238 43.06 -18.07 -25.75
C HIS A 238 43.07 -18.26 -27.28
N THR A 239 42.57 -19.39 -27.76
CA THR A 239 42.56 -19.76 -29.18
C THR A 239 41.25 -19.40 -29.89
N GLY A 240 40.23 -18.98 -29.17
CA GLY A 240 38.85 -18.81 -29.67
C GLY A 240 38.11 -20.11 -29.93
N LEU A 241 38.75 -21.27 -29.72
CA LEU A 241 38.13 -22.60 -29.76
C LEU A 241 37.93 -23.09 -28.35
N TRP A 242 36.73 -23.61 -28.08
CA TRP A 242 36.29 -24.11 -26.77
C TRP A 242 35.89 -25.57 -26.91
N ALA A 243 36.21 -26.39 -25.90
CA ALA A 243 35.77 -27.78 -25.81
C ALA A 243 35.30 -28.13 -24.40
N TRP A 244 34.35 -29.03 -24.31
CA TRP A 244 33.92 -29.62 -23.02
C TRP A 244 34.87 -30.74 -22.64
N LYS A 245 35.52 -30.58 -21.50
CA LYS A 245 36.38 -31.59 -20.92
C LYS A 245 35.56 -32.50 -20.02
N HIS A 246 35.38 -33.76 -20.43
CA HIS A 246 34.77 -34.81 -19.67
C HIS A 246 35.85 -35.70 -19.05
N PRO A 247 36.08 -35.69 -17.74
CA PRO A 247 36.91 -36.70 -17.11
C PRO A 247 36.18 -38.04 -17.21
N HIS A 248 36.78 -39.00 -17.97
CA HIS A 248 36.33 -40.39 -17.96
C HIS A 248 36.89 -41.03 -16.71
N HIS A 249 36.04 -41.52 -15.84
CA HIS A 249 36.43 -42.47 -14.79
C HIS A 249 36.48 -43.85 -15.44
N ASP A 250 37.66 -44.39 -15.69
CA ASP A 250 37.90 -45.75 -16.05
C ASP A 250 37.67 -46.67 -14.85
#